data_b499d957c57d65231c74388f60d1a007
#
_entry.id   b499d957c57d65231c74388f60d1a007
#
_cell.length_a   1.000
_cell.length_b   1.000
_cell.length_c   1.000
_cell.angle_alpha   90.00
_cell.angle_beta   90.00
_cell.angle_gamma   90.00
#
_symmetry.space_group_name_H-M   'P 1'
#
loop_
_entity.id
_entity.type
_entity.pdbx_description
1 polymer ?
#
loop_
_entity_poly.entity_id
_entity_poly.type
_entity_poly.pdbx_seq_one_letter_code
_entity_poly.pdbx_strand_id
1 'polypeptide(L)'
;SDNITVNFLNNYIISKPSKFKLNQDNFNFRVFTTKQNNVLEYTLQGIGNISTKSLKETNLFGNLDYLDGNALSKLSLKFMKSGDNTNVVMILKSDMKGMSLDLFEPFAKRADDKKNLFVKYNITNNKKRYVDITFEDYDMRLYYQKGDAYLNVSSPSLQGSIIIPAETTQENRLFAKLQYFNMNDFQGSADPSIYPHMEISINRARIGNSIFNNMKLSSFRSRDGMTLDQLSFQNKNLSMNASGKWVNVSGNQITFFDGNFSSSNFGKSLKELGYGDIIKRGKLNSRMIGQWKGSPDLFSLENFAGSITVSMTDGEFLQIQKETKVIGQLLGLFSIASLQKRLSLDFSDFFSSGLSFDKMNGEFLFEKSIASVNNLNLSGTFGEMNISGTSNIKQQTHDQKLTYIPDLSSMSLISGTLLGGPIGAVASIFYDKVLKEIGIDTNELAAVEYTIKGSWKNPEINLVETFKPIKN
;
A
#
# COMPACT_ATOMS: atom_id res chain seq x y z
N SER A 1 -4.35 -54.59 -11.19
CA SER A 1 -5.63 -54.24 -10.50
C SER A 1 -6.16 -55.49 -9.83
N ASP A 2 -6.35 -55.44 -8.51
CA ASP A 2 -7.06 -56.51 -7.78
C ASP A 2 -8.49 -56.63 -8.31
N ASN A 3 -9.03 -57.84 -8.29
CA ASN A 3 -10.41 -58.06 -8.69
C ASN A 3 -11.37 -57.28 -7.79
N ILE A 4 -12.14 -56.36 -8.34
CA ILE A 4 -13.14 -55.59 -7.60
C ILE A 4 -14.40 -56.46 -7.47
N THR A 5 -14.72 -56.89 -6.26
CA THR A 5 -15.97 -57.60 -6.00
C THR A 5 -17.07 -56.57 -5.73
N VAL A 6 -18.08 -56.54 -6.57
CA VAL A 6 -19.23 -55.63 -6.49
C VAL A 6 -20.50 -56.48 -6.25
N ASN A 7 -21.22 -56.17 -5.18
CA ASN A 7 -22.49 -56.78 -4.85
C ASN A 7 -23.65 -55.90 -5.36
N PHE A 8 -24.58 -56.47 -6.06
CA PHE A 8 -25.79 -55.81 -6.59
C PHE A 8 -27.03 -56.34 -5.82
N LEU A 9 -27.80 -55.45 -5.21
CA LEU A 9 -29.06 -55.78 -4.61
C LEU A 9 -30.11 -54.69 -4.86
N ASN A 10 -31.16 -54.98 -5.67
CA ASN A 10 -32.29 -54.06 -5.91
C ASN A 10 -31.86 -52.64 -6.31
N ASN A 11 -31.00 -52.47 -7.28
CA ASN A 11 -30.40 -51.21 -7.72
C ASN A 11 -29.37 -50.57 -6.72
N TYR A 12 -29.03 -51.24 -5.64
CA TYR A 12 -27.95 -50.84 -4.76
C TYR A 12 -26.67 -51.56 -5.13
N ILE A 13 -25.58 -50.79 -5.10
CA ILE A 13 -24.24 -51.28 -5.33
C ILE A 13 -23.45 -51.10 -4.04
N ILE A 14 -22.69 -52.09 -3.61
CA ILE A 14 -21.74 -52.01 -2.55
C ILE A 14 -20.50 -52.85 -2.89
N SER A 15 -19.31 -52.28 -2.75
CA SER A 15 -18.05 -53.01 -2.92
C SER A 15 -17.21 -52.97 -1.62
N LYS A 16 -16.33 -53.96 -1.48
CA LYS A 16 -15.23 -53.88 -0.53
C LYS A 16 -14.22 -52.83 -1.04
N PRO A 17 -13.46 -52.18 -0.12
CA PRO A 17 -12.33 -51.35 -0.54
C PRO A 17 -11.35 -52.15 -1.38
N SER A 18 -10.96 -51.63 -2.56
CA SER A 18 -10.02 -52.26 -3.47
C SER A 18 -8.95 -51.27 -3.88
N LYS A 19 -7.73 -51.76 -4.13
CA LYS A 19 -6.62 -50.93 -4.58
C LYS A 19 -6.80 -50.59 -6.05
N PHE A 20 -6.62 -49.33 -6.38
CA PHE A 20 -6.66 -48.81 -7.72
C PHE A 20 -5.53 -47.80 -7.96
N LYS A 21 -5.00 -47.78 -9.18
CA LYS A 21 -4.06 -46.77 -9.62
C LYS A 21 -4.75 -45.72 -10.47
N LEU A 22 -4.64 -44.46 -10.09
CA LEU A 22 -4.98 -43.31 -10.91
C LEU A 22 -3.68 -42.72 -11.43
N ASN A 23 -3.37 -42.94 -12.71
CA ASN A 23 -2.02 -42.66 -13.24
C ASN A 23 -0.95 -43.40 -12.44
N GLN A 24 -0.10 -42.65 -11.68
CA GLN A 24 0.95 -43.22 -10.85
C GLN A 24 0.55 -43.37 -9.38
N ASP A 25 -0.53 -42.76 -8.97
CA ASP A 25 -0.96 -42.68 -7.58
C ASP A 25 -1.84 -43.88 -7.17
N ASN A 26 -1.61 -44.38 -5.98
CA ASN A 26 -2.35 -45.49 -5.42
C ASN A 26 -3.51 -44.99 -4.55
N PHE A 27 -4.67 -45.52 -4.79
CA PHE A 27 -5.90 -45.25 -4.03
C PHE A 27 -6.54 -46.51 -3.51
N ASN A 28 -7.21 -46.41 -2.39
CA ASN A 28 -8.15 -47.39 -1.89
C ASN A 28 -9.56 -46.88 -2.23
N PHE A 29 -10.21 -47.49 -3.20
CA PHE A 29 -11.57 -47.12 -3.64
C PHE A 29 -12.61 -48.09 -3.13
N ARG A 30 -13.81 -47.57 -2.93
CA ARG A 30 -15.05 -48.31 -2.73
C ARG A 30 -16.19 -47.70 -3.56
N VAL A 31 -17.13 -48.50 -3.97
CA VAL A 31 -18.37 -48.06 -4.60
C VAL A 31 -19.54 -48.39 -3.69
N PHE A 32 -20.45 -47.44 -3.54
CA PHE A 32 -21.68 -47.67 -2.77
C PHE A 32 -22.80 -46.77 -3.28
N THR A 33 -24.05 -47.24 -3.03
CA THR A 33 -25.26 -46.50 -3.34
C THR A 33 -25.91 -45.97 -2.09
N THR A 34 -26.34 -44.70 -2.15
CA THR A 34 -27.20 -44.09 -1.13
C THR A 34 -28.50 -43.62 -1.81
N LYS A 35 -29.59 -43.57 -1.04
CA LYS A 35 -30.88 -43.04 -1.48
C LYS A 35 -31.19 -41.78 -0.68
N GLN A 36 -31.38 -40.67 -1.40
CA GLN A 36 -31.71 -39.39 -0.79
C GLN A 36 -32.89 -38.77 -1.58
N ASN A 37 -33.96 -38.38 -0.88
CA ASN A 37 -35.18 -37.85 -1.51
C ASN A 37 -35.68 -38.66 -2.72
N ASN A 38 -35.75 -39.97 -2.59
CA ASN A 38 -36.13 -40.92 -3.61
C ASN A 38 -35.22 -41.02 -4.86
N VAL A 39 -34.07 -40.33 -4.84
CA VAL A 39 -33.03 -40.39 -5.89
C VAL A 39 -31.91 -41.30 -5.43
N LEU A 40 -31.49 -42.23 -6.30
CA LEU A 40 -30.33 -43.08 -6.05
C LEU A 40 -29.05 -42.29 -6.45
N GLU A 41 -28.13 -42.22 -5.50
CA GLU A 41 -26.79 -41.65 -5.70
C GLU A 41 -25.76 -42.80 -5.68
N TYR A 42 -25.07 -43.00 -6.78
CA TYR A 42 -23.96 -43.95 -6.87
C TYR A 42 -22.66 -43.19 -6.60
N THR A 43 -21.92 -43.57 -5.55
CA THR A 43 -20.68 -42.89 -5.16
C THR A 43 -19.49 -43.83 -5.33
N LEU A 44 -18.51 -43.41 -6.13
CA LEU A 44 -17.17 -43.94 -6.15
C LEU A 44 -16.30 -43.04 -5.21
N GLN A 45 -15.80 -43.60 -4.11
CA GLN A 45 -15.01 -42.88 -3.12
C GLN A 45 -13.65 -43.52 -2.99
N GLY A 46 -12.59 -42.69 -3.11
CA GLY A 46 -11.21 -43.12 -2.96
C GLY A 46 -10.44 -42.27 -1.94
N ILE A 47 -9.47 -42.87 -1.24
CA ILE A 47 -8.51 -42.20 -0.39
C ILE A 47 -7.12 -42.63 -0.83
N GLY A 48 -6.25 -41.68 -1.08
CA GLY A 48 -4.88 -41.90 -1.52
C GLY A 48 -4.08 -40.61 -1.63
N ASN A 49 -2.79 -40.72 -1.87
CA ASN A 49 -1.97 -39.58 -2.18
C ASN A 49 -2.15 -39.17 -3.63
N ILE A 50 -2.48 -37.91 -3.87
CA ILE A 50 -2.52 -37.32 -5.22
C ILE A 50 -1.21 -36.55 -5.42
N SER A 51 -0.48 -36.89 -6.48
CA SER A 51 0.73 -36.18 -6.90
C SER A 51 0.41 -35.08 -7.89
N THR A 52 1.20 -34.02 -7.87
CA THR A 52 1.16 -32.95 -8.88
C THR A 52 1.30 -33.49 -10.29
N LYS A 53 2.14 -34.51 -10.47
CA LYS A 53 2.34 -35.17 -11.77
C LYS A 53 1.04 -35.78 -12.29
N SER A 54 0.32 -36.52 -11.45
CA SER A 54 -0.98 -37.10 -11.83
C SER A 54 -2.02 -36.03 -12.13
N LEU A 55 -2.03 -34.91 -11.40
CA LEU A 55 -2.94 -33.80 -11.68
C LEU A 55 -2.64 -33.14 -13.02
N LYS A 56 -1.38 -32.89 -13.36
CA LYS A 56 -0.95 -32.33 -14.66
C LYS A 56 -1.35 -33.22 -15.83
N GLU A 57 -1.23 -34.54 -15.68
CA GLU A 57 -1.62 -35.53 -16.72
C GLU A 57 -3.13 -35.54 -17.01
N THR A 58 -3.98 -35.05 -16.09
CA THR A 58 -5.43 -35.00 -16.33
C THR A 58 -5.89 -33.92 -17.29
N ASN A 59 -5.09 -32.87 -17.52
CA ASN A 59 -5.43 -31.68 -18.29
C ASN A 59 -6.73 -30.95 -17.86
N LEU A 60 -7.24 -31.25 -16.65
CA LEU A 60 -8.52 -30.69 -16.18
C LEU A 60 -8.36 -29.29 -15.56
N PHE A 61 -7.16 -28.94 -15.10
CA PHE A 61 -6.93 -27.77 -14.24
C PHE A 61 -6.02 -26.69 -14.87
N GLY A 62 -5.72 -26.81 -16.16
CA GLY A 62 -4.82 -25.87 -16.85
C GLY A 62 -3.36 -25.99 -16.39
N ASN A 63 -2.60 -24.88 -16.39
CA ASN A 63 -1.22 -24.86 -15.93
C ASN A 63 -1.14 -24.94 -14.40
N LEU A 64 -0.43 -25.97 -13.88
CA LEU A 64 -0.19 -26.23 -12.45
C LEU A 64 1.29 -26.14 -12.10
N ASP A 65 2.08 -25.34 -12.80
CA ASP A 65 3.54 -25.25 -12.57
C ASP A 65 3.89 -24.65 -11.19
N TYR A 66 2.95 -23.93 -10.60
CA TYR A 66 3.05 -23.40 -9.24
C TYR A 66 2.74 -24.42 -8.13
N LEU A 67 2.35 -25.66 -8.48
CA LEU A 67 2.01 -26.74 -7.54
C LEU A 67 3.07 -27.84 -7.64
N ASP A 68 3.63 -28.26 -6.49
CA ASP A 68 4.59 -29.38 -6.43
C ASP A 68 4.35 -30.27 -5.20
N GLY A 69 4.70 -31.55 -5.33
CA GLY A 69 4.62 -32.55 -4.27
C GLY A 69 3.41 -33.49 -4.39
N ASN A 70 3.00 -34.06 -3.26
CA ASN A 70 1.83 -34.96 -3.16
C ASN A 70 1.14 -34.80 -1.80
N ALA A 71 -0.16 -34.99 -1.75
CA ALA A 71 -0.92 -34.90 -0.51
C ALA A 71 -2.00 -35.97 -0.42
N LEU A 72 -2.24 -36.42 0.83
CA LEU A 72 -3.34 -37.32 1.12
C LEU A 72 -4.67 -36.61 0.79
N SER A 73 -5.47 -37.27 -0.07
CA SER A 73 -6.68 -36.69 -0.58
C SER A 73 -7.81 -37.70 -0.58
N LYS A 74 -9.03 -37.21 -0.34
CA LYS A 74 -10.27 -37.95 -0.46
C LYS A 74 -10.98 -37.49 -1.71
N LEU A 75 -11.10 -38.38 -2.71
CA LEU A 75 -11.80 -38.14 -3.95
C LEU A 75 -13.16 -38.86 -3.93
N SER A 76 -14.22 -38.19 -4.34
CA SER A 76 -15.54 -38.79 -4.50
C SER A 76 -16.13 -38.38 -5.82
N LEU A 77 -16.60 -39.37 -6.63
CA LEU A 77 -17.39 -39.16 -7.82
C LEU A 77 -18.82 -39.63 -7.54
N LYS A 78 -19.78 -38.75 -7.63
CA LYS A 78 -21.18 -38.97 -7.36
C LYS A 78 -21.96 -38.89 -8.63
N PHE A 79 -22.72 -39.93 -8.92
CA PHE A 79 -23.60 -40.06 -10.10
C PHE A 79 -25.06 -40.09 -9.61
N MET A 80 -25.82 -39.10 -10.03
CA MET A 80 -27.25 -38.97 -9.70
C MET A 80 -28.06 -38.96 -11.00
N LYS A 81 -28.96 -39.92 -11.16
CA LYS A 81 -29.88 -39.98 -12.31
C LYS A 81 -31.25 -39.48 -11.86
N SER A 82 -31.79 -38.48 -12.56
CA SER A 82 -33.14 -37.97 -12.38
C SER A 82 -33.82 -37.87 -13.76
N GLY A 83 -34.65 -38.81 -14.08
CA GLY A 83 -35.19 -38.96 -15.44
C GLY A 83 -34.06 -39.19 -16.45
N ASP A 84 -34.05 -38.42 -17.54
CA ASP A 84 -33.04 -38.50 -18.61
C ASP A 84 -31.75 -37.69 -18.27
N ASN A 85 -31.75 -36.95 -17.17
CA ASN A 85 -30.61 -36.15 -16.76
C ASN A 85 -29.68 -36.91 -15.81
N THR A 86 -28.39 -36.96 -16.15
CA THR A 86 -27.35 -37.49 -15.28
C THR A 86 -26.50 -36.32 -14.75
N ASN A 87 -26.49 -36.15 -13.44
CA ASN A 87 -25.61 -35.21 -12.77
C ASN A 87 -24.39 -35.97 -12.22
N VAL A 88 -23.20 -35.52 -12.59
CA VAL A 88 -21.94 -36.03 -12.05
C VAL A 88 -21.28 -34.93 -11.26
N VAL A 89 -20.95 -35.22 -9.98
CA VAL A 89 -20.26 -34.29 -9.08
C VAL A 89 -18.97 -34.94 -8.61
N MET A 90 -17.84 -34.31 -8.89
CA MET A 90 -16.55 -34.67 -8.33
C MET A 90 -16.28 -33.81 -7.10
N ILE A 91 -15.85 -34.41 -6.00
CA ILE A 91 -15.48 -33.74 -4.77
C ILE A 91 -14.10 -34.22 -4.39
N LEU A 92 -13.16 -33.26 -4.20
CA LEU A 92 -11.83 -33.50 -3.67
C LEU A 92 -11.70 -32.77 -2.32
N LYS A 93 -11.16 -33.46 -1.31
CA LYS A 93 -10.80 -32.89 0.00
C LYS A 93 -9.38 -33.29 0.35
N SER A 94 -8.59 -32.31 0.81
CA SER A 94 -7.20 -32.53 1.26
C SER A 94 -6.81 -31.49 2.31
N ASP A 95 -5.91 -31.81 3.23
CA ASP A 95 -5.22 -30.85 4.08
C ASP A 95 -3.94 -30.32 3.42
N MET A 96 -3.69 -30.74 2.20
CA MET A 96 -2.55 -30.39 1.36
C MET A 96 -1.16 -30.59 2.00
N LYS A 97 -1.05 -31.34 3.09
CA LYS A 97 0.26 -31.65 3.69
C LYS A 97 1.08 -32.50 2.73
N GLY A 98 2.30 -32.05 2.39
CA GLY A 98 3.18 -32.69 1.40
C GLY A 98 3.12 -32.04 0.01
N MET A 99 2.20 -31.07 -0.23
CA MET A 99 2.19 -30.23 -1.41
C MET A 99 2.63 -28.80 -1.08
N SER A 100 3.38 -28.15 -1.95
CA SER A 100 3.71 -26.74 -1.92
C SER A 100 2.94 -25.96 -2.99
N LEU A 101 2.65 -24.70 -2.70
CA LEU A 101 2.12 -23.72 -3.64
C LEU A 101 3.10 -22.56 -3.74
N ASP A 102 3.73 -22.41 -4.90
CA ASP A 102 4.61 -21.27 -5.21
C ASP A 102 3.80 -20.12 -5.78
N LEU A 103 3.05 -19.47 -4.90
CA LEU A 103 2.22 -18.32 -5.17
C LEU A 103 2.55 -17.21 -4.16
N PHE A 104 1.97 -16.03 -4.35
CA PHE A 104 2.06 -14.95 -3.34
C PHE A 104 1.14 -15.22 -2.14
N GLU A 105 1.49 -14.66 -0.98
CA GLU A 105 0.59 -14.71 0.19
C GLU A 105 -0.74 -14.01 -0.10
N PRO A 106 -1.88 -14.54 0.38
CA PRO A 106 -2.03 -15.64 1.34
C PRO A 106 -2.14 -17.03 0.71
N PHE A 107 -1.94 -17.17 -0.60
CA PHE A 107 -2.06 -18.43 -1.32
C PHE A 107 -0.78 -19.27 -1.28
N ALA A 108 0.36 -18.67 -0.94
CA ALA A 108 1.61 -19.40 -0.75
C ALA A 108 1.47 -20.49 0.30
N LYS A 109 2.13 -21.64 0.08
CA LYS A 109 2.09 -22.75 1.01
C LYS A 109 3.38 -23.60 0.92
N ARG A 110 4.01 -23.82 2.04
CA ARG A 110 5.14 -24.74 2.14
C ARG A 110 4.63 -26.18 2.23
N ALA A 111 5.43 -27.13 1.79
CA ALA A 111 5.07 -28.55 1.79
C ALA A 111 4.64 -29.08 3.18
N ASP A 112 5.32 -28.63 4.24
CA ASP A 112 5.06 -29.10 5.61
C ASP A 112 3.82 -28.46 6.26
N ASP A 113 3.35 -27.33 5.72
CA ASP A 113 2.17 -26.65 6.24
C ASP A 113 0.90 -27.41 5.89
N LYS A 114 -0.14 -27.25 6.71
CA LYS A 114 -1.48 -27.74 6.41
C LYS A 114 -2.34 -26.57 6.02
N LYS A 115 -3.01 -26.67 4.87
CA LYS A 115 -4.09 -25.76 4.45
C LYS A 115 -5.23 -26.60 3.86
N ASN A 116 -6.45 -26.32 4.29
CA ASN A 116 -7.61 -27.08 3.88
C ASN A 116 -8.02 -26.70 2.46
N LEU A 117 -8.14 -27.71 1.61
CA LEU A 117 -8.64 -27.59 0.25
C LEU A 117 -9.90 -28.43 0.08
N PHE A 118 -10.95 -27.79 -0.40
CA PHE A 118 -12.17 -28.44 -0.87
C PHE A 118 -12.42 -28.00 -2.32
N VAL A 119 -12.56 -28.99 -3.24
CA VAL A 119 -12.89 -28.72 -4.64
C VAL A 119 -14.15 -29.51 -4.99
N LYS A 120 -15.13 -28.83 -5.56
CA LYS A 120 -16.35 -29.42 -6.08
C LYS A 120 -16.53 -29.05 -7.54
N TYR A 121 -16.46 -30.03 -8.41
CA TYR A 121 -16.68 -29.88 -9.85
C TYR A 121 -18.03 -30.48 -10.26
N ASN A 122 -18.90 -29.64 -10.81
CA ASN A 122 -20.22 -30.05 -11.28
C ASN A 122 -20.18 -30.28 -12.80
N ILE A 123 -20.43 -31.52 -13.21
CA ILE A 123 -20.48 -31.93 -14.61
C ILE A 123 -21.95 -32.25 -14.95
N THR A 124 -22.68 -31.27 -15.43
CA THR A 124 -24.11 -31.45 -15.78
C THR A 124 -24.27 -31.37 -17.30
N ASN A 125 -25.05 -32.26 -17.89
CA ASN A 125 -25.43 -32.16 -19.29
C ASN A 125 -26.12 -30.81 -19.56
N ASN A 126 -25.62 -30.06 -20.54
CA ASN A 126 -26.18 -28.80 -21.06
C ASN A 126 -26.07 -27.53 -20.19
N LYS A 127 -25.29 -27.47 -19.14
CA LYS A 127 -25.04 -26.21 -18.36
C LYS A 127 -23.56 -25.85 -18.30
N LYS A 128 -23.27 -24.58 -18.04
CA LYS A 128 -21.89 -24.10 -17.83
C LYS A 128 -21.19 -24.96 -16.77
N ARG A 129 -20.03 -25.49 -17.12
CA ARG A 129 -19.18 -26.22 -16.18
C ARG A 129 -18.51 -25.23 -15.26
N TYR A 130 -18.59 -25.42 -13.95
CA TYR A 130 -17.93 -24.60 -12.96
C TYR A 130 -17.31 -25.44 -11.85
N VAL A 131 -16.27 -24.90 -11.25
CA VAL A 131 -15.55 -25.48 -10.13
C VAL A 131 -15.73 -24.58 -8.93
N ASP A 132 -16.29 -25.08 -7.84
CA ASP A 132 -16.30 -24.43 -6.55
C ASP A 132 -15.05 -24.89 -5.78
N ILE A 133 -14.26 -23.94 -5.29
CA ILE A 133 -13.02 -24.17 -4.57
C ILE A 133 -13.12 -23.42 -3.25
N THR A 134 -12.93 -24.11 -2.14
CA THR A 134 -12.69 -23.48 -0.83
C THR A 134 -11.25 -23.79 -0.42
N PHE A 135 -10.45 -22.76 -0.25
CA PHE A 135 -9.08 -22.85 0.23
C PHE A 135 -8.96 -21.99 1.47
N GLU A 136 -8.86 -22.63 2.62
CA GLU A 136 -9.02 -21.98 3.94
C GLU A 136 -10.34 -21.18 3.97
N ASP A 137 -10.28 -19.88 4.15
CA ASP A 137 -11.40 -18.90 4.19
C ASP A 137 -11.71 -18.24 2.84
N TYR A 138 -11.09 -18.74 1.74
CA TYR A 138 -11.36 -18.26 0.39
C TYR A 138 -12.32 -19.18 -0.33
N ASP A 139 -13.57 -18.72 -0.50
CA ASP A 139 -14.55 -19.38 -1.36
C ASP A 139 -14.45 -18.81 -2.77
N MET A 140 -14.21 -19.68 -3.72
CA MET A 140 -13.97 -19.32 -5.13
C MET A 140 -14.86 -20.13 -6.05
N ARG A 141 -15.40 -19.50 -7.08
CA ARG A 141 -16.06 -20.18 -8.21
C ARG A 141 -15.36 -19.84 -9.50
N LEU A 142 -14.82 -20.86 -10.14
CA LEU A 142 -14.10 -20.79 -11.41
C LEU A 142 -14.93 -21.41 -12.54
N TYR A 143 -15.01 -20.73 -13.68
CA TYR A 143 -15.51 -21.31 -14.94
C TYR A 143 -14.72 -20.77 -16.13
N TYR A 144 -14.74 -21.51 -17.22
CA TYR A 144 -14.07 -21.13 -18.46
C TYR A 144 -15.09 -20.78 -19.52
N GLN A 145 -14.85 -19.73 -20.29
CA GLN A 145 -15.66 -19.34 -21.42
C GLN A 145 -14.75 -18.79 -22.52
N LYS A 146 -14.79 -19.42 -23.71
CA LYS A 146 -13.95 -19.05 -24.87
C LYS A 146 -12.46 -19.01 -24.57
N GLY A 147 -11.96 -19.83 -23.66
CA GLY A 147 -10.56 -19.87 -23.24
C GLY A 147 -10.26 -19.02 -22.03
N ASP A 148 -11.02 -17.98 -21.74
CA ASP A 148 -10.82 -17.12 -20.56
C ASP A 148 -11.33 -17.79 -19.28
N ALA A 149 -10.61 -17.58 -18.18
CA ALA A 149 -11.01 -18.00 -16.85
C ALA A 149 -11.74 -16.87 -16.11
N TYR A 150 -12.93 -17.18 -15.60
CA TYR A 150 -13.74 -16.28 -14.80
C TYR A 150 -13.76 -16.77 -13.37
N LEU A 151 -13.23 -15.99 -12.45
CA LEU A 151 -13.12 -16.29 -11.02
C LEU A 151 -13.96 -15.31 -10.21
N ASN A 152 -14.92 -15.82 -9.43
CA ASN A 152 -15.55 -15.07 -8.36
C ASN A 152 -14.91 -15.51 -7.03
N VAL A 153 -14.53 -14.59 -6.20
CA VAL A 153 -13.89 -14.85 -4.91
C VAL A 153 -14.62 -14.14 -3.80
N SER A 154 -14.75 -14.81 -2.66
CA SER A 154 -15.31 -14.27 -1.41
C SER A 154 -14.50 -14.76 -0.24
N SER A 155 -13.92 -13.82 0.49
CA SER A 155 -13.19 -14.05 1.74
C SER A 155 -13.22 -12.79 2.61
N PRO A 156 -12.77 -12.84 3.86
CA PRO A 156 -12.58 -11.64 4.68
C PRO A 156 -11.63 -10.60 4.06
N SER A 157 -10.66 -11.04 3.23
CA SER A 157 -9.60 -10.19 2.68
C SER A 157 -9.77 -9.82 1.22
N LEU A 158 -10.58 -10.57 0.46
CA LEU A 158 -10.74 -10.38 -0.99
C LEU A 158 -12.17 -10.75 -1.42
N GLN A 159 -12.88 -9.81 -2.00
CA GLN A 159 -14.23 -10.03 -2.53
C GLN A 159 -14.38 -9.42 -3.92
N GLY A 160 -14.81 -10.20 -4.91
CA GLY A 160 -15.06 -9.69 -6.23
C GLY A 160 -14.97 -10.71 -7.36
N SER A 161 -14.80 -10.21 -8.57
CA SER A 161 -14.64 -11.00 -9.78
C SER A 161 -13.34 -10.67 -10.49
N ILE A 162 -12.71 -11.70 -11.04
CA ILE A 162 -11.45 -11.61 -11.79
C ILE A 162 -11.64 -12.37 -13.11
N ILE A 163 -11.24 -11.76 -14.20
CA ILE A 163 -11.20 -12.37 -15.53
C ILE A 163 -9.74 -12.50 -15.91
N ILE A 164 -9.31 -13.72 -16.15
CA ILE A 164 -7.94 -14.03 -16.58
C ILE A 164 -8.04 -14.50 -18.04
N PRO A 165 -7.59 -13.70 -19.02
CA PRO A 165 -7.57 -14.10 -20.41
C PRO A 165 -6.69 -15.32 -20.67
N ALA A 166 -7.01 -16.12 -21.68
CA ALA A 166 -6.17 -17.24 -22.12
C ALA A 166 -4.75 -16.80 -22.46
N GLU A 167 -4.62 -15.59 -23.06
CA GLU A 167 -3.36 -14.91 -23.29
C GLU A 167 -3.49 -13.46 -22.84
N THR A 168 -2.60 -13.00 -21.96
CA THR A 168 -2.54 -11.61 -21.53
C THR A 168 -1.67 -10.81 -22.48
N THR A 169 -2.26 -9.77 -23.07
CA THR A 169 -1.58 -8.79 -23.94
C THR A 169 -1.87 -7.39 -23.43
N GLN A 170 -1.26 -6.38 -24.02
CA GLN A 170 -1.54 -4.98 -23.70
C GLN A 170 -3.02 -4.62 -23.93
N GLU A 171 -3.67 -5.23 -24.90
CA GLU A 171 -5.09 -5.03 -25.23
C GLU A 171 -6.00 -5.99 -24.44
N ASN A 172 -5.54 -7.22 -24.17
CA ASN A 172 -6.28 -8.26 -23.46
C ASN A 172 -5.66 -8.49 -22.07
N ARG A 173 -6.06 -7.67 -21.11
CA ARG A 173 -5.48 -7.62 -19.76
C ARG A 173 -6.24 -8.52 -18.79
N LEU A 174 -5.58 -8.96 -17.73
CA LEU A 174 -6.28 -9.44 -16.54
C LEU A 174 -7.17 -8.30 -16.02
N PHE A 175 -8.45 -8.58 -15.87
CA PHE A 175 -9.42 -7.61 -15.37
C PHE A 175 -9.96 -8.05 -14.01
N ALA A 176 -9.89 -7.16 -13.00
CA ALA A 176 -10.46 -7.43 -11.69
C ALA A 176 -11.40 -6.30 -11.25
N LYS A 177 -12.60 -6.70 -10.81
CA LYS A 177 -13.57 -5.80 -10.19
C LYS A 177 -13.86 -6.28 -8.79
N LEU A 178 -13.23 -5.62 -7.81
CA LEU A 178 -13.26 -6.02 -6.41
C LEU A 178 -14.17 -5.09 -5.61
N GLN A 179 -15.04 -5.65 -4.80
CA GLN A 179 -15.83 -4.91 -3.81
C GLN A 179 -14.97 -4.55 -2.60
N TYR A 180 -14.08 -5.47 -2.20
CA TYR A 180 -13.20 -5.30 -1.07
C TYR A 180 -11.84 -5.97 -1.32
N PHE A 181 -10.77 -5.31 -0.86
CA PHE A 181 -9.41 -5.84 -0.88
C PHE A 181 -8.62 -5.33 0.33
N ASN A 182 -8.15 -6.24 1.18
CA ASN A 182 -7.27 -5.93 2.30
C ASN A 182 -5.81 -6.15 1.88
N MET A 183 -5.12 -5.09 1.49
CA MET A 183 -3.73 -5.19 1.02
C MET A 183 -2.75 -5.68 2.10
N ASN A 184 -3.11 -5.56 3.38
CA ASN A 184 -2.23 -5.99 4.47
C ASN A 184 -2.03 -7.51 4.51
N ASP A 185 -2.96 -8.29 3.93
CA ASP A 185 -2.93 -9.75 3.94
C ASP A 185 -2.21 -10.31 2.69
N PHE A 186 -1.75 -9.44 1.78
CA PHE A 186 -1.12 -9.82 0.54
C PHE A 186 0.33 -9.33 0.50
N GLN A 187 1.22 -10.23 0.10
CA GLN A 187 2.62 -9.89 -0.20
C GLN A 187 2.85 -10.08 -1.69
N GLY A 188 3.33 -9.03 -2.35
CA GLY A 188 3.69 -9.08 -3.76
C GLY A 188 4.98 -9.88 -4.00
N SER A 189 5.20 -10.27 -5.25
CA SER A 189 6.50 -10.81 -5.65
C SER A 189 7.55 -9.72 -5.72
N ALA A 190 8.80 -10.09 -5.42
CA ALA A 190 9.95 -9.20 -5.62
C ALA A 190 10.38 -9.08 -7.09
N ASP A 191 9.77 -9.79 -8.03
CA ASP A 191 10.09 -9.75 -9.46
C ASP A 191 9.00 -9.03 -10.25
N PRO A 192 9.29 -7.84 -10.85
CA PRO A 192 8.30 -7.12 -11.65
C PRO A 192 7.90 -7.84 -12.96
N SER A 193 8.69 -8.79 -13.42
CA SER A 193 8.45 -9.48 -14.70
C SER A 193 7.31 -10.49 -14.65
N ILE A 194 6.90 -10.93 -13.45
CA ILE A 194 5.82 -11.91 -13.32
C ILE A 194 4.42 -11.28 -13.40
N TYR A 195 4.31 -9.97 -13.16
CA TYR A 195 3.02 -9.31 -13.17
C TYR A 195 2.47 -9.23 -14.61
N PRO A 196 1.25 -9.70 -14.85
CA PRO A 196 0.63 -9.64 -16.18
C PRO A 196 0.20 -8.22 -16.54
N HIS A 197 -0.21 -8.01 -17.77
CA HIS A 197 -1.02 -6.85 -18.12
C HIS A 197 -2.32 -6.89 -17.32
N MET A 198 -2.63 -5.83 -16.55
CA MET A 198 -3.79 -5.86 -15.66
C MET A 198 -4.52 -4.51 -15.57
N GLU A 199 -5.81 -4.61 -15.33
CA GLU A 199 -6.71 -3.51 -15.00
C GLU A 199 -7.56 -3.91 -13.79
N ILE A 200 -7.38 -3.22 -12.67
CA ILE A 200 -8.01 -3.54 -11.38
C ILE A 200 -8.79 -2.36 -10.88
N SER A 201 -10.06 -2.57 -10.56
CA SER A 201 -10.93 -1.62 -9.87
C SER A 201 -11.31 -2.18 -8.51
N ILE A 202 -11.15 -1.40 -7.44
CA ILE A 202 -11.46 -1.81 -6.08
C ILE A 202 -12.35 -0.75 -5.44
N ASN A 203 -13.56 -1.13 -5.03
CA ASN A 203 -14.47 -0.20 -4.38
C ASN A 203 -13.97 0.24 -3.01
N ARG A 204 -13.44 -0.71 -2.21
CA ARG A 204 -12.88 -0.46 -0.88
C ARG A 204 -11.59 -1.24 -0.69
N ALA A 205 -10.47 -0.54 -0.58
CA ALA A 205 -9.16 -1.10 -0.29
C ALA A 205 -8.74 -0.74 1.15
N ARG A 206 -8.25 -1.72 1.91
CA ARG A 206 -7.59 -1.47 3.19
C ARG A 206 -6.08 -1.45 2.99
N ILE A 207 -5.43 -0.36 3.41
CA ILE A 207 -3.97 -0.20 3.39
C ILE A 207 -3.56 0.29 4.78
N GLY A 208 -2.82 -0.52 5.52
CA GLY A 208 -2.58 -0.26 6.94
C GLY A 208 -3.90 -0.16 7.72
N ASN A 209 -4.11 0.94 8.41
CA ASN A 209 -5.34 1.22 9.16
C ASN A 209 -6.38 2.00 8.36
N SER A 210 -6.05 2.45 7.15
CA SER A 210 -6.90 3.31 6.34
C SER A 210 -7.73 2.53 5.33
N ILE A 211 -8.93 3.05 5.05
CA ILE A 211 -9.81 2.59 3.97
C ILE A 211 -9.77 3.62 2.84
N PHE A 212 -9.42 3.15 1.67
CA PHE A 212 -9.44 3.92 0.42
C PHE A 212 -10.58 3.42 -0.46
N ASN A 213 -11.25 4.34 -1.14
CA ASN A 213 -12.37 4.03 -2.01
C ASN A 213 -11.98 4.29 -3.47
N ASN A 214 -12.68 3.59 -4.38
CA ASN A 214 -12.53 3.78 -5.82
C ASN A 214 -11.08 3.69 -6.30
N MET A 215 -10.32 2.73 -5.75
CA MET A 215 -8.95 2.48 -6.19
C MET A 215 -8.97 1.90 -7.60
N LYS A 216 -8.13 2.43 -8.48
CA LYS A 216 -7.90 1.93 -9.82
C LYS A 216 -6.42 1.71 -10.03
N LEU A 217 -6.08 0.60 -10.65
CA LEU A 217 -4.73 0.27 -11.07
C LEU A 217 -4.80 -0.23 -12.51
N SER A 218 -3.98 0.36 -13.37
CA SER A 218 -3.76 -0.09 -14.75
C SER A 218 -2.27 -0.24 -14.97
N SER A 219 -1.85 -1.43 -15.37
CA SER A 219 -0.45 -1.69 -15.65
C SER A 219 -0.28 -2.62 -16.84
N PHE A 220 0.91 -2.55 -17.44
CA PHE A 220 1.29 -3.47 -18.49
C PHE A 220 2.73 -3.95 -18.30
N ARG A 221 2.93 -5.21 -18.67
CA ARG A 221 4.24 -5.85 -18.63
C ARG A 221 5.12 -5.24 -19.73
N SER A 222 6.34 -4.91 -19.39
CA SER A 222 7.40 -4.51 -20.33
C SER A 222 8.50 -5.56 -20.35
N ARG A 223 9.48 -5.41 -21.26
CA ARG A 223 10.61 -6.36 -21.36
C ARG A 223 11.37 -6.49 -20.05
N ASP A 224 11.57 -5.38 -19.34
CA ASP A 224 12.44 -5.31 -18.18
C ASP A 224 11.63 -5.18 -16.86
N GLY A 225 10.30 -5.39 -16.90
CA GLY A 225 9.47 -5.29 -15.71
C GLY A 225 8.04 -4.86 -15.98
N MET A 226 7.52 -3.92 -15.18
CA MET A 226 6.15 -3.45 -15.21
C MET A 226 6.09 -1.92 -15.37
N THR A 227 5.22 -1.43 -16.25
CA THR A 227 4.83 -0.03 -16.31
C THR A 227 3.46 0.14 -15.64
N LEU A 228 3.39 1.04 -14.70
CA LEU A 228 2.16 1.50 -14.06
C LEU A 228 1.63 2.71 -14.82
N ASP A 229 0.57 2.49 -15.61
CA ASP A 229 -0.07 3.54 -16.39
C ASP A 229 -0.92 4.45 -15.51
N GLN A 230 -1.63 3.85 -14.58
CA GLN A 230 -2.48 4.55 -13.62
C GLN A 230 -2.52 3.83 -12.27
N LEU A 231 -2.30 4.59 -11.21
CA LEU A 231 -2.70 4.22 -9.85
C LEU A 231 -3.47 5.40 -9.25
N SER A 232 -4.72 5.19 -8.89
CA SER A 232 -5.49 6.23 -8.21
C SER A 232 -6.26 5.63 -7.05
N PHE A 233 -6.38 6.39 -5.98
CA PHE A 233 -7.25 6.08 -4.86
C PHE A 233 -7.67 7.34 -4.11
N GLN A 234 -8.72 7.23 -3.33
CA GLN A 234 -9.20 8.32 -2.49
C GLN A 234 -9.81 7.80 -1.19
N ASN A 235 -9.73 8.60 -0.16
CA ASN A 235 -10.58 8.48 1.02
C ASN A 235 -11.26 9.82 1.30
N LYS A 236 -11.83 10.00 2.49
CA LYS A 236 -12.52 11.26 2.86
C LYS A 236 -11.58 12.48 2.83
N ASN A 237 -10.31 12.28 3.18
CA ASN A 237 -9.35 13.36 3.40
C ASN A 237 -8.20 13.39 2.40
N LEU A 238 -7.89 12.27 1.72
CA LEU A 238 -6.72 12.10 0.87
C LEU A 238 -7.11 11.52 -0.49
N SER A 239 -6.55 12.04 -1.55
CA SER A 239 -6.57 11.44 -2.89
C SER A 239 -5.17 11.40 -3.49
N MET A 240 -4.94 10.40 -4.34
CA MET A 240 -3.69 10.21 -5.08
C MET A 240 -3.99 9.79 -6.51
N ASN A 241 -3.20 10.33 -7.45
CA ASN A 241 -3.08 9.84 -8.82
C ASN A 241 -1.60 9.73 -9.14
N ALA A 242 -1.18 8.58 -9.64
CA ALA A 242 0.21 8.32 -9.95
C ALA A 242 0.36 7.42 -11.18
N SER A 243 1.55 7.51 -11.79
CA SER A 243 2.08 6.60 -12.80
C SER A 243 3.53 6.28 -12.46
N GLY A 244 4.12 5.29 -13.16
CA GLY A 244 5.49 4.92 -12.88
C GLY A 244 5.95 3.67 -13.62
N LYS A 245 7.12 3.16 -13.19
CA LYS A 245 7.70 1.92 -13.72
C LYS A 245 8.43 1.20 -12.59
N TRP A 246 8.35 -0.10 -12.61
CA TRP A 246 9.20 -0.95 -11.78
C TRP A 246 9.94 -1.92 -12.69
N VAL A 247 11.25 -1.75 -12.78
CA VAL A 247 12.10 -2.48 -13.71
C VAL A 247 13.20 -3.25 -12.98
N ASN A 248 13.62 -4.35 -13.60
CA ASN A 248 14.75 -5.16 -13.16
C ASN A 248 15.75 -5.27 -14.32
N VAL A 249 16.83 -4.49 -14.24
CA VAL A 249 17.89 -4.48 -15.27
C VAL A 249 19.11 -5.18 -14.68
N SER A 250 19.41 -6.37 -15.18
CA SER A 250 20.58 -7.18 -14.75
C SER A 250 20.66 -7.38 -13.23
N GLY A 251 19.53 -7.68 -12.58
CA GLY A 251 19.43 -7.91 -11.14
C GLY A 251 19.32 -6.64 -10.30
N ASN A 252 19.40 -5.45 -10.91
CA ASN A 252 19.20 -4.18 -10.24
C ASN A 252 17.78 -3.70 -10.46
N GLN A 253 17.00 -3.69 -9.39
CA GLN A 253 15.63 -3.18 -9.43
C GLN A 253 15.61 -1.67 -9.16
N ILE A 254 14.76 -0.97 -9.92
CA ILE A 254 14.51 0.46 -9.77
C ILE A 254 13.02 0.71 -9.94
N THR A 255 12.47 1.49 -9.04
CA THR A 255 11.11 2.02 -9.13
C THR A 255 11.16 3.50 -9.50
N PHE A 256 10.45 3.88 -10.56
CA PHE A 256 10.19 5.26 -10.98
C PHE A 256 8.75 5.61 -10.59
N PHE A 257 8.55 6.82 -10.10
CA PHE A 257 7.26 7.28 -9.62
C PHE A 257 7.02 8.74 -10.01
N ASP A 258 5.81 9.04 -10.49
CA ASP A 258 5.29 10.39 -10.68
C ASP A 258 3.86 10.42 -10.16
N GLY A 259 3.64 11.12 -9.05
CA GLY A 259 2.35 11.11 -8.38
C GLY A 259 1.97 12.47 -7.80
N ASN A 260 0.68 12.77 -7.90
CA ASN A 260 0.05 13.93 -7.29
C ASN A 260 -0.78 13.48 -6.10
N PHE A 261 -0.63 14.20 -4.99
CA PHE A 261 -1.36 13.98 -3.75
C PHE A 261 -2.15 15.24 -3.42
N SER A 262 -3.39 15.08 -3.00
CA SER A 262 -4.15 16.19 -2.44
C SER A 262 -4.88 15.75 -1.17
N SER A 263 -4.96 16.64 -0.19
CA SER A 263 -5.67 16.38 1.05
C SER A 263 -6.48 17.60 1.50
N SER A 264 -7.73 17.38 1.87
CA SER A 264 -8.58 18.40 2.48
C SER A 264 -8.30 18.58 3.98
N ASN A 265 -7.64 17.61 4.61
CA ASN A 265 -7.21 17.65 6.01
C ASN A 265 -5.99 16.70 6.19
N PHE A 266 -4.81 17.25 5.93
CA PHE A 266 -3.57 16.46 5.92
C PHE A 266 -3.23 15.87 7.29
N GLY A 267 -3.52 16.60 8.38
CA GLY A 267 -3.32 16.06 9.72
C GLY A 267 -4.12 14.78 9.96
N LYS A 268 -5.41 14.74 9.56
CA LYS A 268 -6.21 13.51 9.63
C LYS A 268 -5.67 12.42 8.72
N SER A 269 -5.23 12.78 7.51
CA SER A 269 -4.64 11.82 6.58
C SER A 269 -3.39 11.16 7.15
N LEU A 270 -2.49 11.92 7.76
CA LEU A 270 -1.28 11.38 8.41
C LEU A 270 -1.63 10.45 9.57
N LYS A 271 -2.61 10.84 10.42
CA LYS A 271 -3.07 10.01 11.53
C LYS A 271 -3.67 8.68 11.06
N GLU A 272 -4.54 8.72 10.04
CA GLU A 272 -5.16 7.55 9.43
C GLU A 272 -4.11 6.61 8.81
N LEU A 273 -3.05 7.16 8.22
CA LEU A 273 -1.91 6.40 7.69
C LEU A 273 -0.95 5.88 8.76
N GLY A 274 -1.18 6.21 10.04
CA GLY A 274 -0.36 5.72 11.16
C GLY A 274 0.85 6.60 11.50
N TYR A 275 0.96 7.80 10.90
CA TYR A 275 2.06 8.73 11.17
C TYR A 275 1.84 9.62 12.40
N GLY A 276 0.72 9.44 13.13
CA GLY A 276 0.43 10.19 14.37
C GLY A 276 -0.06 11.62 14.15
N ASP A 277 -0.14 12.38 15.25
CA ASP A 277 -0.62 13.76 15.26
C ASP A 277 0.59 14.71 15.16
N ILE A 278 1.02 15.02 13.93
CA ILE A 278 2.15 15.92 13.63
C ILE A 278 1.65 17.30 13.22
N ILE A 279 0.61 17.29 12.40
CA ILE A 279 -0.03 18.46 11.84
C ILE A 279 -1.51 18.38 12.18
N LYS A 280 -2.11 19.50 12.56
CA LYS A 280 -3.54 19.64 12.73
C LYS A 280 -4.10 20.42 11.56
N ARG A 281 -5.22 19.95 10.98
CA ARG A 281 -5.82 20.51 9.77
C ARG A 281 -4.91 20.41 8.54
N GLY A 282 -4.77 21.50 7.78
CA GLY A 282 -3.94 21.63 6.58
C GLY A 282 -4.58 21.05 5.31
N LYS A 283 -4.77 21.92 4.29
CA LYS A 283 -5.13 21.49 2.94
C LYS A 283 -3.83 21.35 2.14
N LEU A 284 -3.53 20.17 1.65
CA LEU A 284 -2.28 19.84 0.96
C LEU A 284 -2.52 19.62 -0.52
N ASN A 285 -1.64 20.18 -1.36
CA ASN A 285 -1.34 19.73 -2.71
C ASN A 285 0.16 19.45 -2.79
N SER A 286 0.52 18.29 -3.29
CA SER A 286 1.92 17.84 -3.39
C SER A 286 2.11 17.04 -4.66
N ARG A 287 3.27 17.16 -5.28
CA ARG A 287 3.72 16.30 -6.37
C ARG A 287 5.05 15.67 -6.00
N MET A 288 5.18 14.40 -6.22
CA MET A 288 6.40 13.63 -6.01
C MET A 288 6.83 13.00 -7.34
N ILE A 289 8.02 13.34 -7.80
CA ILE A 289 8.62 12.76 -9.01
C ILE A 289 10.01 12.27 -8.66
N GLY A 290 10.29 11.00 -8.94
CA GLY A 290 11.61 10.46 -8.68
C GLY A 290 11.69 8.96 -8.81
N GLN A 291 12.75 8.41 -8.21
CA GLN A 291 13.05 6.99 -8.26
C GLN A 291 13.72 6.52 -6.96
N TRP A 292 13.69 5.20 -6.75
CA TRP A 292 14.46 4.55 -5.68
C TRP A 292 14.90 3.16 -6.12
N LYS A 293 15.91 2.62 -5.45
CA LYS A 293 16.36 1.25 -5.66
C LYS A 293 15.41 0.27 -4.98
N GLY A 294 15.08 -0.81 -5.69
CA GLY A 294 14.19 -1.87 -5.21
C GLY A 294 12.76 -1.75 -5.72
N SER A 295 11.90 -2.57 -5.13
CA SER A 295 10.47 -2.64 -5.40
C SER A 295 9.69 -1.42 -4.84
N PRO A 296 8.45 -1.20 -5.28
CA PRO A 296 7.64 -0.06 -4.80
C PRO A 296 7.48 0.03 -3.28
N ASP A 297 7.41 -1.10 -2.58
CA ASP A 297 7.28 -1.19 -1.12
C ASP A 297 8.55 -0.80 -0.34
N LEU A 298 9.71 -0.76 -1.01
CA LEU A 298 10.99 -0.34 -0.41
C LEU A 298 11.18 1.19 -0.43
N PHE A 299 10.15 1.95 -0.75
CA PHE A 299 10.20 3.40 -0.68
C PHE A 299 10.60 3.90 0.71
N SER A 300 11.57 4.80 0.75
CA SER A 300 11.91 5.60 1.91
C SER A 300 12.53 6.92 1.46
N LEU A 301 12.40 7.98 2.26
CA LEU A 301 13.05 9.26 1.95
C LEU A 301 14.58 9.15 1.89
N GLU A 302 15.16 8.16 2.57
CA GLU A 302 16.60 7.90 2.59
C GLU A 302 17.11 7.38 1.23
N ASN A 303 16.31 6.54 0.54
CA ASN A 303 16.69 5.94 -0.75
C ASN A 303 16.06 6.65 -1.96
N PHE A 304 15.19 7.61 -1.73
CA PHE A 304 14.53 8.38 -2.78
C PHE A 304 15.50 9.38 -3.43
N ALA A 305 15.45 9.45 -4.76
CA ALA A 305 16.13 10.47 -5.57
C ALA A 305 15.09 11.13 -6.49
N GLY A 306 14.91 12.44 -6.35
CA GLY A 306 13.88 13.17 -7.09
C GLY A 306 13.45 14.45 -6.40
N SER A 307 12.24 14.94 -6.71
CA SER A 307 11.67 16.12 -6.09
C SER A 307 10.31 15.85 -5.44
N ILE A 308 10.03 16.58 -4.37
CA ILE A 308 8.72 16.66 -3.73
C ILE A 308 8.35 18.13 -3.59
N THR A 309 7.31 18.57 -4.31
CA THR A 309 6.72 19.88 -4.12
C THR A 309 5.64 19.82 -3.05
N VAL A 310 5.56 20.83 -2.21
CA VAL A 310 4.55 20.94 -1.15
C VAL A 310 3.89 22.30 -1.23
N SER A 311 2.56 22.32 -1.30
CA SER A 311 1.76 23.53 -1.13
C SER A 311 0.66 23.20 -0.13
N MET A 312 0.67 23.88 1.00
CA MET A 312 -0.28 23.64 2.09
C MET A 312 -0.88 24.95 2.61
N THR A 313 -2.16 24.94 2.98
CA THR A 313 -2.83 26.07 3.61
C THR A 313 -3.54 25.63 4.89
N ASP A 314 -3.77 26.59 5.78
CA ASP A 314 -4.61 26.44 6.97
C ASP A 314 -4.14 25.31 7.93
N GLY A 315 -2.84 25.17 8.14
CA GLY A 315 -2.25 24.11 8.95
C GLY A 315 -1.68 24.59 10.28
N GLU A 316 -1.39 23.62 11.16
CA GLU A 316 -0.78 23.88 12.48
C GLU A 316 0.17 22.71 12.80
N PHE A 317 1.47 22.99 12.94
CA PHE A 317 2.43 22.02 13.43
C PHE A 317 2.28 21.86 14.94
N LEU A 318 2.05 20.64 15.40
CA LEU A 318 1.86 20.34 16.81
C LEU A 318 3.19 20.11 17.52
N GLN A 319 3.23 20.37 18.83
CA GLN A 319 4.36 19.97 19.67
C GLN A 319 4.38 18.45 19.83
N ILE A 320 5.49 17.81 19.49
CA ILE A 320 5.59 16.36 19.51
C ILE A 320 6.21 15.89 20.79
N GLN A 321 5.46 15.08 21.54
CA GLN A 321 5.93 14.48 22.80
C GLN A 321 6.61 13.11 22.60
N LYS A 322 6.34 12.40 21.51
CA LYS A 322 6.94 11.08 21.20
C LYS A 322 7.32 11.00 19.72
N GLU A 323 8.59 10.83 19.44
CA GLU A 323 9.12 10.69 18.08
C GLU A 323 9.10 9.21 17.67
N THR A 324 8.44 8.91 16.53
CA THR A 324 8.71 7.70 15.76
C THR A 324 9.76 8.02 14.67
N LYS A 325 10.48 7.02 14.17
CA LYS A 325 11.54 7.22 13.15
C LYS A 325 11.02 7.98 11.91
N VAL A 326 9.82 7.67 11.43
CA VAL A 326 9.22 8.30 10.24
C VAL A 326 8.77 9.73 10.52
N ILE A 327 8.20 9.97 11.71
CA ILE A 327 7.79 11.31 12.18
C ILE A 327 9.03 12.21 12.29
N GLY A 328 10.11 11.69 12.90
CA GLY A 328 11.37 12.41 12.99
C GLY A 328 11.95 12.79 11.64
N GLN A 329 11.82 11.95 10.61
CA GLN A 329 12.26 12.27 9.25
C GLN A 329 11.45 13.40 8.60
N LEU A 330 10.13 13.36 8.67
CA LEU A 330 9.27 14.41 8.10
C LEU A 330 9.50 15.75 8.81
N LEU A 331 9.54 15.76 10.13
CA LEU A 331 9.75 16.99 10.91
C LEU A 331 11.20 17.50 10.80
N GLY A 332 12.14 16.56 10.72
CA GLY A 332 13.54 16.86 10.47
C GLY A 332 13.73 17.65 9.18
N LEU A 333 13.00 17.32 8.11
CA LEU A 333 13.07 18.08 6.86
C LEU A 333 12.72 19.57 7.03
N PHE A 334 11.75 19.86 7.88
CA PHE A 334 11.24 21.22 8.08
C PHE A 334 11.97 21.99 9.20
N SER A 335 12.82 21.35 10.00
CA SER A 335 13.46 21.92 11.21
C SER A 335 12.48 22.51 12.24
N ILE A 336 11.18 22.34 12.06
CA ILE A 336 10.12 23.05 12.78
C ILE A 336 10.09 22.63 14.25
N ALA A 337 10.33 21.36 14.56
CA ALA A 337 10.36 20.87 15.94
C ALA A 337 11.49 21.52 16.76
N SER A 338 12.59 21.85 16.11
CA SER A 338 13.73 22.53 16.74
C SER A 338 13.53 24.03 16.88
N LEU A 339 12.87 24.63 15.91
CA LEU A 339 12.47 26.03 15.95
C LEU A 339 11.51 26.31 17.11
N GLN A 340 10.50 25.44 17.32
CA GLN A 340 9.56 25.59 18.44
C GLN A 340 10.24 25.66 19.80
N LYS A 341 11.28 24.85 20.06
CA LYS A 341 11.97 24.83 21.37
C LYS A 341 12.77 26.08 21.66
N ARG A 342 13.36 26.74 20.67
CA ARG A 342 14.21 27.92 20.85
C ARG A 342 13.49 29.23 20.55
N LEU A 343 12.65 29.27 19.54
CA LEU A 343 11.82 30.43 19.29
C LEU A 343 10.71 30.61 20.34
N SER A 344 10.29 29.52 21.03
CA SER A 344 9.37 29.63 22.17
C SER A 344 9.93 30.39 23.38
N LEU A 345 11.25 30.54 23.50
CA LEU A 345 11.84 31.42 24.52
C LEU A 345 11.69 32.91 24.17
N ASP A 346 11.64 33.21 22.87
CA ASP A 346 11.55 34.58 22.36
C ASP A 346 10.12 34.95 21.87
N PHE A 347 9.27 33.92 21.54
CA PHE A 347 7.92 34.04 20.98
C PHE A 347 6.96 33.06 21.64
N SER A 348 6.98 32.93 22.96
CA SER A 348 6.19 31.95 23.71
C SER A 348 4.71 31.97 23.39
N ASP A 349 4.16 33.14 23.07
CA ASP A 349 2.72 33.30 22.81
C ASP A 349 2.28 32.71 21.46
N PHE A 350 3.18 32.69 20.45
CA PHE A 350 2.89 32.13 19.14
C PHE A 350 3.13 30.62 19.05
N PHE A 351 4.03 30.09 19.89
CA PHE A 351 4.46 28.69 19.81
C PHE A 351 3.99 27.83 20.99
N SER A 352 3.32 28.40 21.98
CA SER A 352 2.90 27.67 23.19
C SER A 352 1.96 26.50 22.91
N SER A 353 1.13 26.58 21.85
CA SER A 353 0.20 25.53 21.44
C SER A 353 0.58 24.81 20.14
N GLY A 354 1.58 25.31 19.42
CA GLY A 354 1.99 24.82 18.10
C GLY A 354 2.30 25.98 17.15
N LEU A 355 2.76 25.70 15.92
CA LEU A 355 3.00 26.71 14.90
C LEU A 355 1.86 26.68 13.85
N SER A 356 0.91 27.61 13.97
CA SER A 356 -0.15 27.79 12.98
C SER A 356 0.36 28.60 11.80
N PHE A 357 0.03 28.17 10.57
CA PHE A 357 0.39 28.86 9.33
C PHE A 357 -0.79 28.94 8.38
N ASP A 358 -0.86 30.02 7.62
CA ASP A 358 -1.87 30.23 6.58
C ASP A 358 -1.42 29.57 5.26
N LYS A 359 -0.12 29.68 4.93
CA LYS A 359 0.47 29.08 3.73
C LYS A 359 1.84 28.50 4.02
N MET A 360 2.13 27.38 3.35
CA MET A 360 3.45 26.76 3.27
C MET A 360 3.69 26.27 1.85
N ASN A 361 4.75 26.74 1.21
CA ASN A 361 5.13 26.33 -0.14
C ASN A 361 6.62 26.05 -0.20
N GLY A 362 6.99 24.97 -0.90
CA GLY A 362 8.40 24.64 -1.12
C GLY A 362 8.59 23.46 -2.04
N GLU A 363 9.82 23.30 -2.49
CA GLU A 363 10.28 22.14 -3.24
C GLU A 363 11.52 21.56 -2.57
N PHE A 364 11.47 20.27 -2.30
CA PHE A 364 12.59 19.49 -1.77
C PHE A 364 13.18 18.63 -2.88
N LEU A 365 14.49 18.72 -3.05
CA LEU A 365 15.28 17.89 -3.95
C LEU A 365 16.02 16.83 -3.12
N PHE A 366 15.86 15.57 -3.47
CA PHE A 366 16.43 14.42 -2.77
C PHE A 366 17.51 13.77 -3.62
N GLU A 367 18.70 13.63 -3.08
CA GLU A 367 19.80 12.89 -3.68
C GLU A 367 20.72 12.33 -2.58
N LYS A 368 21.07 11.04 -2.67
CA LYS A 368 22.03 10.39 -1.76
C LYS A 368 21.73 10.60 -0.27
N SER A 369 20.49 10.45 0.13
CA SER A 369 19.99 10.67 1.50
C SER A 369 20.07 12.12 1.98
N ILE A 370 20.27 13.07 1.08
CA ILE A 370 20.24 14.51 1.36
C ILE A 370 18.99 15.10 0.76
N ALA A 371 18.22 15.82 1.57
CA ALA A 371 17.13 16.67 1.12
C ALA A 371 17.61 18.12 1.08
N SER A 372 17.57 18.75 -0.08
CA SER A 372 17.91 20.16 -0.29
C SER A 372 16.63 20.96 -0.52
N VAL A 373 16.54 22.12 0.06
CA VAL A 373 15.46 23.09 -0.17
C VAL A 373 16.07 24.47 -0.43
N ASN A 374 15.65 25.09 -1.53
CA ASN A 374 16.12 26.44 -1.87
C ASN A 374 15.26 27.51 -1.21
N ASN A 375 13.96 27.23 -1.11
CA ASN A 375 12.99 28.17 -0.57
C ASN A 375 11.77 27.39 -0.07
N LEU A 376 11.70 27.17 1.25
CA LEU A 376 10.49 26.74 1.92
C LEU A 376 9.90 27.97 2.62
N ASN A 377 8.84 28.50 2.06
CA ASN A 377 8.15 29.67 2.58
C ASN A 377 6.96 29.27 3.47
N LEU A 378 6.91 29.80 4.68
CA LEU A 378 5.78 29.71 5.59
C LEU A 378 5.32 31.11 5.91
N SER A 379 4.01 31.36 5.84
CA SER A 379 3.40 32.62 6.27
C SER A 379 2.19 32.37 7.17
N GLY A 380 1.99 33.24 8.12
CA GLY A 380 0.90 33.20 9.08
C GLY A 380 0.88 34.43 9.96
N THR A 381 0.14 34.38 11.07
CA THR A 381 0.04 35.49 12.04
C THR A 381 1.37 35.83 12.70
N PHE A 382 2.34 34.95 12.66
CA PHE A 382 3.71 35.20 13.15
C PHE A 382 4.54 36.05 12.17
N GLY A 383 4.10 36.22 10.91
CA GLY A 383 4.86 36.82 9.84
C GLY A 383 5.24 35.81 8.76
N GLU A 384 6.47 35.93 8.22
CA GLU A 384 6.99 35.07 7.17
C GLU A 384 8.30 34.38 7.59
N MET A 385 8.43 33.11 7.27
CA MET A 385 9.65 32.32 7.44
C MET A 385 10.08 31.73 6.11
N ASN A 386 11.34 31.87 5.77
CA ASN A 386 11.96 31.27 4.60
C ASN A 386 13.11 30.36 5.04
N ILE A 387 13.04 29.08 4.68
CA ILE A 387 14.05 28.09 5.02
C ILE A 387 14.75 27.63 3.75
N SER A 388 16.08 27.64 3.74
CA SER A 388 16.93 27.12 2.66
C SER A 388 18.06 26.27 3.23
N GLY A 389 18.67 25.41 2.41
CA GLY A 389 19.80 24.57 2.82
C GLY A 389 19.52 23.08 2.71
N THR A 390 20.18 22.30 3.54
CA THR A 390 20.15 20.83 3.41
C THR A 390 19.82 20.12 4.73
N SER A 391 19.22 18.93 4.60
CA SER A 391 19.04 17.97 5.68
C SER A 391 19.56 16.60 5.26
N ASN A 392 20.46 16.02 6.04
CA ASN A 392 20.91 14.66 5.84
C ASN A 392 19.96 13.71 6.58
N ILE A 393 19.18 12.93 5.82
CA ILE A 393 18.13 12.06 6.35
C ILE A 393 18.73 10.86 7.10
N LYS A 394 19.85 10.33 6.59
CA LYS A 394 20.53 9.17 7.20
C LYS A 394 21.23 9.55 8.50
N GLN A 395 21.94 10.68 8.52
CA GLN A 395 22.66 11.17 9.68
C GLN A 395 21.76 11.95 10.65
N GLN A 396 20.56 12.33 10.23
CA GLN A 396 19.61 13.15 10.98
C GLN A 396 20.25 14.49 11.41
N THR A 397 20.82 15.20 10.44
CA THR A 397 21.49 16.49 10.68
C THR A 397 20.95 17.56 9.74
N HIS A 398 21.10 18.82 10.16
CA HIS A 398 20.78 20.02 9.39
C HIS A 398 22.02 20.83 9.05
N ASP A 399 21.98 21.52 7.90
CA ASP A 399 22.75 22.68 7.56
C ASP A 399 21.84 23.62 6.77
N GLN A 400 21.07 24.41 7.51
CA GLN A 400 20.00 25.25 6.97
C GLN A 400 20.15 26.69 7.45
N LYS A 401 19.54 27.59 6.68
CA LYS A 401 19.38 29.00 6.96
C LYS A 401 17.90 29.31 7.05
N LEU A 402 17.50 30.00 8.10
CA LEU A 402 16.16 30.55 8.29
C LEU A 402 16.23 32.07 8.22
N THR A 403 15.41 32.66 7.35
CA THR A 403 15.13 34.08 7.32
C THR A 403 13.73 34.27 7.89
N TYR A 404 13.59 35.09 8.93
CA TYR A 404 12.31 35.39 9.57
C TYR A 404 11.99 36.87 9.44
N ILE A 405 10.77 37.17 8.98
CA ILE A 405 10.21 38.52 8.83
C ILE A 405 8.96 38.59 9.71
N PRO A 406 9.02 39.28 10.87
CA PRO A 406 7.87 39.38 11.77
C PRO A 406 6.76 40.25 11.20
N ASP A 407 5.49 39.88 11.44
CA ASP A 407 4.34 40.75 11.15
C ASP A 407 4.17 41.75 12.30
N LEU A 408 4.67 42.94 12.11
CA LEU A 408 4.60 44.01 13.10
C LEU A 408 3.17 44.56 13.29
N SER A 409 2.26 44.32 12.36
CA SER A 409 0.87 44.81 12.42
C SER A 409 0.01 44.00 13.41
N SER A 410 0.36 42.72 13.61
CA SER A 410 -0.31 41.81 14.53
C SER A 410 0.24 41.90 15.97
N MET A 411 1.38 42.51 16.16
CA MET A 411 1.93 42.84 17.48
C MET A 411 1.13 43.98 18.05
N SER A 412 -0.01 43.70 18.72
CA SER A 412 -0.70 44.70 19.51
C SER A 412 0.30 45.30 20.47
N LEU A 413 0.34 46.63 20.52
CA LEU A 413 1.12 47.46 21.45
C LEU A 413 0.81 47.13 22.91
N ILE A 414 1.16 45.92 23.35
CA ILE A 414 1.14 45.59 24.78
C ILE A 414 2.43 46.17 25.37
N SER A 415 2.22 47.32 25.95
CA SER A 415 3.12 48.00 26.88
C SER A 415 4.35 47.21 27.35
N GLY A 416 5.49 47.57 26.82
CA GLY A 416 6.71 47.86 27.55
C GLY A 416 7.51 46.78 28.26
N THR A 417 7.11 45.52 28.36
CA THR A 417 7.82 44.59 29.25
C THR A 417 7.97 43.14 28.77
N LEU A 418 7.69 42.80 27.52
CA LEU A 418 7.50 41.36 27.20
C LEU A 418 8.34 40.76 26.10
N LEU A 419 9.43 41.33 25.69
CA LEU A 419 10.35 40.65 24.79
C LEU A 419 11.68 40.41 25.44
N GLY A 420 11.77 39.36 26.27
CA GLY A 420 13.06 38.81 26.72
C GLY A 420 13.73 38.03 25.58
N GLY A 421 15.03 38.25 25.36
CA GLY A 421 15.80 37.58 24.34
C GLY A 421 16.34 38.51 23.24
N PRO A 422 17.12 38.01 22.28
CA PRO A 422 17.73 38.82 21.22
C PRO A 422 16.73 39.63 20.38
N ILE A 423 15.52 39.12 20.21
CA ILE A 423 14.45 39.80 19.42
C ILE A 423 13.72 40.82 20.26
N GLY A 424 13.58 40.62 21.58
CA GLY A 424 13.08 41.66 22.47
C GLY A 424 14.04 42.83 22.59
N ALA A 425 15.31 42.58 22.62
CA ALA A 425 16.34 43.63 22.53
C ALA A 425 16.24 44.35 21.17
N VAL A 426 15.98 43.63 20.11
CA VAL A 426 15.84 44.16 18.76
C VAL A 426 14.57 44.98 18.61
N ALA A 427 13.41 44.49 19.09
CA ALA A 427 12.16 45.25 19.04
C ALA A 427 12.20 46.51 19.91
N SER A 428 12.83 46.47 21.08
CA SER A 428 12.99 47.63 21.96
C SER A 428 13.94 48.67 21.39
N ILE A 429 15.00 48.24 20.70
CA ILE A 429 15.92 49.15 20.00
C ILE A 429 15.25 49.81 18.79
N PHE A 430 14.36 49.06 18.10
CA PHE A 430 13.59 49.58 16.96
C PHE A 430 12.59 50.67 17.38
N TYR A 431 11.90 50.48 18.48
CA TYR A 431 10.88 51.43 18.89
C TYR A 431 11.42 52.77 19.36
N ASP A 432 12.59 52.81 20.03
CA ASP A 432 13.09 54.04 20.63
C ASP A 432 14.11 54.84 19.80
N LYS A 433 14.86 54.20 18.90
CA LYS A 433 15.96 54.90 18.19
C LYS A 433 15.81 54.94 16.67
N VAL A 434 15.31 53.89 16.01
CA VAL A 434 15.35 53.76 14.57
C VAL A 434 14.19 54.46 13.88
N LEU A 435 13.00 54.46 14.47
CA LEU A 435 11.83 55.16 13.89
C LEU A 435 11.93 56.69 13.98
N LYS A 436 12.75 57.22 14.89
CA LYS A 436 12.91 58.67 15.04
C LYS A 436 14.09 59.29 14.34
N GLU A 437 15.16 58.55 14.05
CA GLU A 437 16.41 59.15 13.55
C GLU A 437 16.79 58.82 12.08
N ILE A 438 16.21 57.81 11.44
CA ILE A 438 16.72 57.34 10.14
C ILE A 438 15.77 57.60 8.97
N GLY A 439 14.56 58.13 9.19
CA GLY A 439 13.62 58.41 8.08
C GLY A 439 13.25 57.19 7.27
N ILE A 440 13.29 55.99 7.85
CA ILE A 440 12.88 54.76 7.22
C ILE A 440 11.34 54.68 7.20
N ASP A 441 10.78 54.57 6.02
CA ASP A 441 9.37 54.29 5.84
C ASP A 441 8.99 53.00 6.60
N THR A 442 7.91 53.03 7.38
CA THR A 442 7.42 51.90 8.20
C THR A 442 7.09 50.64 7.39
N ASN A 443 7.32 50.65 6.08
CA ASN A 443 7.18 49.56 5.14
C ASN A 443 8.48 48.76 4.87
N GLU A 444 9.65 49.19 5.37
CA GLU A 444 10.89 48.40 5.27
C GLU A 444 10.92 47.36 6.38
N LEU A 445 10.49 46.13 6.05
CA LEU A 445 10.47 45.00 6.95
C LEU A 445 11.89 44.56 7.31
N ALA A 446 12.20 44.49 8.60
CA ALA A 446 13.46 43.97 9.06
C ALA A 446 13.46 42.44 9.14
N ALA A 447 14.36 41.81 8.40
CA ALA A 447 14.53 40.36 8.43
C ALA A 447 15.60 39.96 9.49
N VAL A 448 15.38 38.84 10.15
CA VAL A 448 16.32 38.22 11.07
C VAL A 448 16.78 36.88 10.50
N GLU A 449 18.09 36.66 10.43
CA GLU A 449 18.66 35.45 9.86
C GLU A 449 19.26 34.55 10.95
N TYR A 450 18.94 33.26 10.87
CA TYR A 450 19.49 32.22 11.74
C TYR A 450 20.14 31.11 10.89
N THR A 451 21.20 30.51 11.42
CA THR A 451 21.68 29.21 10.95
C THR A 451 21.19 28.10 11.87
N ILE A 452 20.82 26.97 11.26
CA ILE A 452 20.35 25.77 11.96
C ILE A 452 21.29 24.63 11.56
N LYS A 453 22.15 24.19 12.48
CA LYS A 453 23.18 23.17 12.21
C LYS A 453 23.11 22.03 13.21
N GLY A 454 23.71 20.89 12.85
CA GLY A 454 23.86 19.75 13.74
C GLY A 454 22.68 18.80 13.76
N SER A 455 22.49 18.06 14.84
CA SER A 455 21.50 16.96 14.88
C SER A 455 20.05 17.45 14.97
N TRP A 456 19.11 16.68 14.38
CA TRP A 456 17.69 16.98 14.46
C TRP A 456 17.14 17.05 15.89
N LYS A 457 17.75 16.28 16.82
CA LYS A 457 17.31 16.25 18.22
C LYS A 457 17.76 17.49 19.01
N ASN A 458 18.98 17.94 18.75
CA ASN A 458 19.60 19.10 19.42
C ASN A 458 20.32 19.96 18.39
N PRO A 459 19.61 20.70 17.54
CA PRO A 459 20.25 21.58 16.57
C PRO A 459 20.85 22.80 17.25
N GLU A 460 21.94 23.26 16.71
CA GLU A 460 22.55 24.55 17.05
C GLU A 460 21.88 25.63 16.20
N ILE A 461 21.18 26.55 16.85
CA ILE A 461 20.52 27.68 16.20
C ILE A 461 21.28 28.95 16.61
N ASN A 462 21.94 29.57 15.65
CA ASN A 462 22.74 30.75 15.87
C ASN A 462 22.18 31.93 15.05
N LEU A 463 22.03 33.06 15.71
CA LEU A 463 21.71 34.33 15.08
C LEU A 463 22.90 34.76 14.21
N VAL A 464 22.69 35.04 12.95
CA VAL A 464 23.75 35.43 12.02
C VAL A 464 23.76 36.95 11.84
N GLU A 465 22.58 37.50 11.62
CA GLU A 465 22.45 38.93 11.30
C GLU A 465 21.09 39.46 11.72
N THR A 466 21.06 40.66 12.26
CA THR A 466 19.85 41.43 12.54
C THR A 466 19.81 42.59 11.57
N PHE A 467 18.65 42.78 10.90
CA PHE A 467 18.32 43.94 10.06
C PHE A 467 19.11 44.06 8.77
N LYS A 468 18.75 43.28 7.77
CA LYS A 468 18.95 43.64 6.36
C LYS A 468 17.69 44.29 5.84
N PRO A 469 17.73 45.52 5.27
CA PRO A 469 16.64 46.02 4.47
C PRO A 469 16.41 45.06 3.28
N ILE A 470 15.18 44.64 3.06
CA ILE A 470 14.83 43.82 1.90
C ILE A 470 14.95 44.73 0.67
N LYS A 471 15.95 44.53 -0.16
CA LYS A 471 16.01 45.17 -1.47
C LYS A 471 14.97 44.49 -2.36
N ASN A 472 13.94 45.29 -2.76
CA ASN A 472 12.98 44.92 -3.80
C ASN A 472 13.67 44.60 -5.13
#